data_333027069dfb1cc5ea2e813aa85956e7
#
_entry.id   333027069dfb1cc5ea2e813aa85956e7
#
_cell.length_a   1.000
_cell.length_b   1.000
_cell.length_c   1.000
_cell.angle_alpha   90.00
_cell.angle_beta   90.00
_cell.angle_gamma   90.00
#
_symmetry.space_group_name_H-M   'P 1'
#
loop_
_entity.id
_entity.type
_entity.pdbx_description
1 polymer ?
#
loop_
_entity_poly.entity_id
_entity_poly.type
_entity_poly.pdbx_seq_one_letter_code
_entity_poly.pdbx_strand_id
1 'polypeptide(L)'
;MLDIKLIRDNPDGVKERLATVGVPGGEVDALLDSDRARRTRIREVETLRAERTTRSKEIRKISDPTERDTTVRSMRALGERVSQLEKQLAQEEEDFQQRLLELPNLPHPDVPVGKDEDENVVIRTEGKPPTFAFSPRPHWELGETLGIIDFERGVKISGSRFYILKGLGARLQRALINWMLDLHVNEHGYTEVYPPVMVKQDCLVGTGNLPKFGENLYRDIEEDFWFIPTAEVPVTNLYREEVIEPGQLPVYHVAYTPCFRREKMSAGRDVRGIKRGHQFDKVEMVKFVEPSHSDTELLALVDNAEDVCRKLEIPHRVVQMCTGDLSFVAACKYDVEMWAPGCEEWLEVSSCSNFRDFQARRAKIRYRPEPGAKPEFVHTLNGSGLALPRVVIAILETYQQEDGSVVIPDVLRPYMGGQEIIDMAQ
;
A
#
# COMPACT_ATOMS: atom_id res chain seq x y z
N MET A 1 -1.94 6.96 -9.36
CA MET A 1 -2.16 8.37 -9.71
C MET A 1 -3.51 8.56 -10.39
N LEU A 2 -4.10 9.73 -10.29
CA LEU A 2 -5.36 10.01 -10.94
C LEU A 2 -5.23 10.05 -12.47
N ASP A 3 -6.35 9.81 -13.18
CA ASP A 3 -6.42 10.02 -14.62
C ASP A 3 -6.49 11.53 -14.93
N ILE A 4 -5.50 12.05 -15.64
CA ILE A 4 -5.49 13.47 -16.06
C ILE A 4 -6.69 13.81 -16.96
N LYS A 5 -7.26 12.84 -17.68
CA LYS A 5 -8.47 13.06 -18.47
C LYS A 5 -9.66 13.35 -17.56
N LEU A 6 -9.84 12.55 -16.50
CA LEU A 6 -10.90 12.78 -15.51
C LEU A 6 -10.79 14.19 -14.90
N ILE A 7 -9.55 14.61 -14.55
CA ILE A 7 -9.30 15.94 -13.99
C ILE A 7 -9.63 17.05 -14.99
N ARG A 8 -9.31 16.88 -16.27
CA ARG A 8 -9.65 17.84 -17.34
C ARG A 8 -11.15 17.94 -17.63
N ASP A 9 -11.81 16.79 -17.65
CA ASP A 9 -13.23 16.68 -18.05
C ASP A 9 -14.18 17.13 -16.94
N ASN A 10 -13.78 16.98 -15.67
CA ASN A 10 -14.57 17.38 -14.50
C ASN A 10 -13.69 17.94 -13.37
N PRO A 11 -13.04 19.10 -13.56
CA PRO A 11 -12.14 19.67 -12.55
C PRO A 11 -12.85 20.03 -11.25
N ASP A 12 -14.07 20.53 -11.29
CA ASP A 12 -14.78 20.97 -10.09
C ASP A 12 -15.24 19.77 -9.24
N GLY A 13 -15.74 18.70 -9.84
CA GLY A 13 -16.07 17.48 -9.11
C GLY A 13 -14.84 16.78 -8.53
N VAL A 14 -13.66 16.87 -9.19
CA VAL A 14 -12.40 16.38 -8.63
C VAL A 14 -11.98 17.23 -7.44
N LYS A 15 -12.05 18.58 -7.53
CA LYS A 15 -11.73 19.49 -6.42
C LYS A 15 -12.62 19.23 -5.21
N GLU A 16 -13.94 19.08 -5.43
CA GLU A 16 -14.90 18.80 -4.36
C GLU A 16 -14.54 17.52 -3.60
N ARG A 17 -14.26 16.43 -4.33
CA ARG A 17 -13.88 15.15 -3.70
C ARG A 17 -12.52 15.22 -3.02
N LEU A 18 -11.52 15.86 -3.61
CA LEU A 18 -10.20 16.05 -3.01
C LEU A 18 -10.24 16.96 -1.78
N ALA A 19 -11.14 17.93 -1.73
CA ALA A 19 -11.34 18.78 -0.56
C ALA A 19 -11.76 17.96 0.68
N THR A 20 -12.51 16.85 0.51
CA THR A 20 -12.91 15.98 1.63
C THR A 20 -11.72 15.24 2.28
N VAL A 21 -10.60 15.10 1.58
CA VAL A 21 -9.32 14.55 2.09
C VAL A 21 -8.27 15.64 2.34
N GLY A 22 -8.70 16.89 2.47
CA GLY A 22 -7.86 18.02 2.86
C GLY A 22 -6.97 18.59 1.76
N VAL A 23 -7.21 18.29 0.48
CA VAL A 23 -6.44 18.85 -0.64
C VAL A 23 -7.06 20.16 -1.11
N PRO A 24 -6.34 21.29 -1.08
CA PRO A 24 -6.83 22.56 -1.61
C PRO A 24 -7.11 22.51 -3.10
N GLY A 25 -8.22 23.11 -3.56
CA GLY A 25 -8.56 23.17 -4.98
C GLY A 25 -7.48 23.80 -5.87
N GLY A 26 -6.65 24.69 -5.33
CA GLY A 26 -5.50 25.30 -6.02
C GLY A 26 -4.45 24.30 -6.52
N GLU A 27 -4.30 23.15 -5.87
CA GLU A 27 -3.39 22.08 -6.34
C GLU A 27 -3.87 21.48 -7.67
N VAL A 28 -5.18 21.29 -7.80
CA VAL A 28 -5.79 20.83 -9.06
C VAL A 28 -5.63 21.87 -10.17
N ASP A 29 -5.81 23.15 -9.85
CA ASP A 29 -5.61 24.25 -10.81
C ASP A 29 -4.16 24.32 -11.27
N ALA A 30 -3.21 24.24 -10.34
CA ALA A 30 -1.77 24.25 -10.65
C ALA A 30 -1.36 23.05 -11.53
N LEU A 31 -1.95 21.87 -11.30
CA LEU A 31 -1.73 20.69 -12.16
C LEU A 31 -2.31 20.90 -13.57
N LEU A 32 -3.52 21.47 -13.68
CA LEU A 32 -4.14 21.76 -14.97
C LEU A 32 -3.38 22.83 -15.76
N ASP A 33 -2.81 23.83 -15.11
CA ASP A 33 -1.97 24.84 -15.73
C ASP A 33 -0.65 24.22 -16.24
N SER A 34 -0.01 23.36 -15.44
CA SER A 34 1.16 22.60 -15.85
C SER A 34 0.86 21.69 -17.06
N ASP A 35 -0.28 20.99 -17.06
CA ASP A 35 -0.71 20.16 -18.19
C ASP A 35 -0.95 21.01 -19.46
N ARG A 36 -1.54 22.20 -19.32
CA ARG A 36 -1.81 23.12 -20.43
C ARG A 36 -0.49 23.63 -21.04
N ALA A 37 0.45 24.03 -20.20
CA ALA A 37 1.76 24.49 -20.63
C ALA A 37 2.51 23.37 -21.38
N ARG A 38 2.58 22.17 -20.80
CA ARG A 38 3.19 21.00 -21.42
C ARG A 38 2.58 20.65 -22.78
N ARG A 39 1.26 20.62 -22.90
CA ARG A 39 0.56 20.33 -24.17
C ARG A 39 0.84 21.39 -25.23
N THR A 40 0.95 22.63 -24.83
CA THR A 40 1.33 23.73 -25.75
C THR A 40 2.75 23.52 -26.25
N ARG A 41 3.68 23.18 -25.37
CA ARG A 41 5.08 22.90 -25.72
C ARG A 41 5.23 21.69 -26.65
N ILE A 42 4.49 20.61 -26.38
CA ILE A 42 4.46 19.43 -27.27
C ILE A 42 4.09 19.85 -28.69
N ARG A 43 3.01 20.62 -28.87
CA ARG A 43 2.58 21.08 -30.18
C ARG A 43 3.63 21.96 -30.87
N GLU A 44 4.28 22.85 -30.13
CA GLU A 44 5.34 23.73 -30.65
C GLU A 44 6.53 22.88 -31.18
N VAL A 45 7.00 21.92 -30.36
CA VAL A 45 8.09 20.99 -30.73
C VAL A 45 7.73 20.18 -31.97
N GLU A 46 6.53 19.59 -32.00
CA GLU A 46 6.04 18.77 -33.13
C GLU A 46 5.95 19.59 -34.42
N THR A 47 5.45 20.84 -34.34
CA THR A 47 5.35 21.74 -35.48
C THR A 47 6.73 22.06 -36.04
N LEU A 48 7.68 22.42 -35.20
CA LEU A 48 9.03 22.76 -35.65
C LEU A 48 9.81 21.55 -36.17
N ARG A 49 9.58 20.36 -35.60
CA ARG A 49 10.15 19.11 -36.13
C ARG A 49 9.59 18.79 -37.52
N ALA A 50 8.29 18.97 -37.74
CA ALA A 50 7.65 18.78 -39.05
C ALA A 50 8.22 19.79 -40.06
N GLU A 51 8.34 21.08 -39.72
CA GLU A 51 8.94 22.12 -40.52
C GLU A 51 10.38 21.77 -40.89
N ARG A 52 11.22 21.38 -39.92
CA ARG A 52 12.60 20.93 -40.13
C ARG A 52 12.68 19.77 -41.12
N THR A 53 11.78 18.80 -41.03
CA THR A 53 11.73 17.63 -41.91
C THR A 53 11.39 18.04 -43.34
N THR A 54 10.43 18.96 -43.54
CA THR A 54 10.00 19.46 -44.83
C THR A 54 11.11 20.26 -45.50
N ARG A 55 11.69 21.24 -44.78
CA ARG A 55 12.79 22.08 -45.31
C ARG A 55 14.04 21.26 -45.63
N SER A 56 14.34 20.20 -44.86
CA SER A 56 15.46 19.29 -45.13
C SER A 56 15.32 18.55 -46.48
N LYS A 57 14.07 18.24 -46.89
CA LYS A 57 13.80 17.66 -48.21
C LYS A 57 13.95 18.67 -49.34
N GLU A 58 13.61 19.95 -49.10
CA GLU A 58 13.67 21.03 -50.07
C GLU A 58 15.09 21.47 -50.37
N ILE A 59 15.98 21.52 -49.37
CA ILE A 59 17.41 21.85 -49.53
C ILE A 59 18.07 21.04 -50.66
N ARG A 60 17.68 19.76 -50.82
CA ARG A 60 18.23 18.90 -51.88
C ARG A 60 17.85 19.33 -53.28
N LYS A 61 16.83 20.18 -53.45
CA LYS A 61 16.33 20.68 -54.73
C LYS A 61 16.88 22.07 -55.08
N ILE A 62 17.54 22.78 -54.12
CA ILE A 62 18.09 24.10 -54.33
C ILE A 62 19.39 23.98 -55.10
N SER A 63 19.40 24.59 -56.29
CA SER A 63 20.56 24.58 -57.20
C SER A 63 21.48 25.81 -57.00
N ASP A 64 20.94 26.94 -56.49
CA ASP A 64 21.71 28.14 -56.17
C ASP A 64 22.53 27.96 -54.88
N PRO A 65 23.88 28.11 -54.96
CA PRO A 65 24.76 27.98 -53.80
C PRO A 65 24.46 28.98 -52.68
N THR A 66 24.10 30.22 -53.00
CA THR A 66 23.84 31.28 -52.03
C THR A 66 22.52 31.04 -51.27
N GLU A 67 21.49 30.66 -52.01
CA GLU A 67 20.20 30.29 -51.46
C GLU A 67 20.31 29.03 -50.57
N ARG A 68 21.10 28.04 -51.05
CA ARG A 68 21.37 26.80 -50.30
C ARG A 68 22.10 27.11 -49.00
N ASP A 69 23.13 27.95 -48.96
CA ASP A 69 23.87 28.30 -47.76
C ASP A 69 22.97 29.05 -46.73
N THR A 70 22.14 29.98 -47.21
CA THR A 70 21.16 30.69 -46.39
C THR A 70 20.15 29.70 -45.76
N THR A 71 19.66 28.75 -46.55
CA THR A 71 18.72 27.73 -46.07
C THR A 71 19.39 26.77 -45.04
N VAL A 72 20.66 26.43 -45.27
CA VAL A 72 21.44 25.61 -44.31
C VAL A 72 21.61 26.36 -42.97
N ARG A 73 21.89 27.66 -42.98
CA ARG A 73 21.99 28.46 -41.74
C ARG A 73 20.63 28.51 -40.99
N SER A 74 19.53 28.74 -41.71
CA SER A 74 18.18 28.77 -41.10
C SER A 74 17.81 27.42 -40.51
N MET A 75 18.20 26.31 -41.17
CA MET A 75 17.99 24.95 -40.66
C MET A 75 18.78 24.66 -39.39
N ARG A 76 20.00 25.20 -39.30
CA ARG A 76 20.81 25.08 -38.07
C ARG A 76 20.15 25.82 -36.91
N ALA A 77 19.72 27.06 -37.13
CA ALA A 77 18.99 27.85 -36.12
C ALA A 77 17.68 27.16 -35.70
N LEU A 78 16.93 26.57 -36.65
CA LEU A 78 15.73 25.78 -36.36
C LEU A 78 16.07 24.53 -35.50
N GLY A 79 17.18 23.85 -35.84
CA GLY A 79 17.65 22.70 -35.04
C GLY A 79 18.03 23.08 -33.61
N GLU A 80 18.70 24.19 -33.41
CA GLU A 80 19.04 24.72 -32.08
C GLU A 80 17.76 25.09 -31.27
N ARG A 81 16.77 25.71 -31.93
CA ARG A 81 15.49 26.06 -31.31
C ARG A 81 14.72 24.82 -30.89
N VAL A 82 14.63 23.78 -31.75
CA VAL A 82 14.00 22.50 -31.40
C VAL A 82 14.68 21.89 -30.20
N SER A 83 16.02 21.81 -30.17
CA SER A 83 16.74 21.22 -29.03
C SER A 83 16.53 22.01 -27.74
N GLN A 84 16.43 23.34 -27.78
CA GLN A 84 16.11 24.14 -26.60
C GLN A 84 14.70 23.87 -26.08
N LEU A 85 13.70 23.77 -26.96
CA LEU A 85 12.31 23.49 -26.58
C LEU A 85 12.13 22.06 -26.05
N GLU A 86 12.88 21.08 -26.59
CA GLU A 86 12.88 19.69 -26.08
C GLU A 86 13.41 19.65 -24.65
N LYS A 87 14.43 20.40 -24.28
CA LYS A 87 14.91 20.49 -22.90
C LYS A 87 13.87 21.11 -21.96
N GLN A 88 13.19 22.17 -22.43
CA GLN A 88 12.10 22.78 -21.67
C GLN A 88 10.92 21.82 -21.49
N LEU A 89 10.56 21.10 -22.56
CA LEU A 89 9.51 20.11 -22.50
C LEU A 89 9.82 18.98 -21.50
N ALA A 90 11.07 18.48 -21.48
CA ALA A 90 11.49 17.47 -20.53
C ALA A 90 11.30 17.94 -19.07
N GLN A 91 11.65 19.18 -18.75
CA GLN A 91 11.43 19.76 -17.42
C GLN A 91 9.95 19.94 -17.12
N GLU A 92 9.15 20.44 -18.06
CA GLU A 92 7.70 20.59 -17.91
C GLU A 92 6.99 19.23 -17.72
N GLU A 93 7.50 18.17 -18.36
CA GLU A 93 6.99 16.80 -18.17
C GLU A 93 7.33 16.25 -16.80
N GLU A 94 8.54 16.47 -16.30
CA GLU A 94 8.97 16.07 -14.96
C GLU A 94 8.13 16.79 -13.90
N ASP A 95 7.99 18.11 -14.00
CA ASP A 95 7.19 18.93 -13.07
C ASP A 95 5.71 18.49 -13.06
N PHE A 96 5.16 18.20 -14.23
CA PHE A 96 3.80 17.69 -14.36
C PHE A 96 3.63 16.31 -13.69
N GLN A 97 4.56 15.40 -13.94
CA GLN A 97 4.51 14.06 -13.33
C GLN A 97 4.65 14.15 -11.81
N GLN A 98 5.55 14.97 -11.30
CA GLN A 98 5.73 15.20 -9.87
C GLN A 98 4.43 15.67 -9.21
N ARG A 99 3.78 16.71 -9.76
CA ARG A 99 2.49 17.21 -9.25
C ARG A 99 1.39 16.16 -9.29
N LEU A 100 1.31 15.38 -10.36
CA LEU A 100 0.31 14.33 -10.51
C LEU A 100 0.53 13.18 -9.51
N LEU A 101 1.80 12.88 -9.16
CA LEU A 101 2.15 11.89 -8.14
C LEU A 101 1.85 12.37 -6.70
N GLU A 102 1.77 13.66 -6.47
CA GLU A 102 1.48 14.27 -5.16
C GLU A 102 -0.01 14.34 -4.83
N LEU A 103 -0.89 14.17 -5.81
CA LEU A 103 -2.33 14.11 -5.55
C LEU A 103 -2.73 12.73 -5.01
N PRO A 104 -3.53 12.68 -3.92
CA PRO A 104 -4.09 11.42 -3.41
C PRO A 104 -5.13 10.84 -4.35
N ASN A 105 -5.54 9.61 -4.05
CA ASN A 105 -6.68 8.99 -4.73
C ASN A 105 -7.99 9.71 -4.38
N LEU A 106 -9.00 9.55 -5.24
CA LEU A 106 -10.33 10.09 -4.98
C LEU A 106 -11.11 9.14 -4.04
N PRO A 107 -11.66 9.62 -2.92
CA PRO A 107 -12.55 8.82 -2.09
C PRO A 107 -13.73 8.26 -2.89
N HIS A 108 -14.13 7.02 -2.60
CA HIS A 108 -15.38 6.47 -3.15
C HIS A 108 -16.57 7.28 -2.63
N PRO A 109 -17.67 7.45 -3.41
CA PRO A 109 -18.85 8.19 -2.96
C PRO A 109 -19.47 7.68 -1.65
N ASP A 110 -19.33 6.37 -1.36
CA ASP A 110 -19.87 5.72 -0.17
C ASP A 110 -18.96 5.84 1.06
N VAL A 111 -17.80 6.50 0.94
CA VAL A 111 -16.90 6.77 2.08
C VAL A 111 -17.50 7.89 2.93
N PRO A 112 -17.71 7.68 4.23
CA PRO A 112 -18.19 8.71 5.13
C PRO A 112 -17.27 9.94 5.13
N VAL A 113 -17.84 11.14 5.09
CA VAL A 113 -17.08 12.37 5.22
C VAL A 113 -16.83 12.61 6.70
N GLY A 114 -15.57 12.73 7.10
CA GLY A 114 -15.15 12.94 8.49
C GLY A 114 -13.78 13.60 8.55
N LYS A 115 -13.36 14.06 9.75
CA LYS A 115 -12.13 14.84 9.96
C LYS A 115 -10.94 13.97 10.35
N ASP A 116 -11.18 12.95 11.17
CA ASP A 116 -10.15 12.11 11.78
C ASP A 116 -10.69 10.72 12.17
N GLU A 117 -9.87 9.93 12.86
CA GLU A 117 -10.17 8.56 13.30
C GLU A 117 -11.41 8.44 14.21
N ASP A 118 -11.79 9.49 14.91
CA ASP A 118 -12.99 9.48 15.80
C ASP A 118 -14.31 9.45 15.02
N GLU A 119 -14.29 9.83 13.75
CA GLU A 119 -15.46 9.82 12.85
C GLU A 119 -15.54 8.57 11.94
N ASN A 120 -14.69 7.57 12.18
CA ASN A 120 -14.77 6.27 11.53
C ASN A 120 -16.04 5.52 11.96
N VAL A 121 -16.62 4.73 11.07
CA VAL A 121 -17.91 4.08 11.29
C VAL A 121 -17.73 2.59 11.57
N VAL A 122 -18.13 2.13 12.76
CA VAL A 122 -18.19 0.70 13.07
C VAL A 122 -19.35 0.07 12.28
N ILE A 123 -19.02 -0.82 11.36
CA ILE A 123 -19.99 -1.48 10.48
C ILE A 123 -20.62 -2.68 11.15
N ARG A 124 -19.82 -3.48 11.88
CA ARG A 124 -20.26 -4.67 12.64
C ARG A 124 -19.25 -5.04 13.71
N THR A 125 -19.72 -5.75 14.70
CA THR A 125 -18.89 -6.36 15.76
C THR A 125 -19.30 -7.83 15.91
N GLU A 126 -18.34 -8.74 15.95
CA GLU A 126 -18.54 -10.16 16.18
C GLU A 126 -17.80 -10.62 17.44
N GLY A 127 -18.44 -11.52 18.18
CA GLY A 127 -17.95 -11.98 19.49
C GLY A 127 -18.24 -10.98 20.61
N LYS A 128 -17.93 -11.38 21.83
CA LYS A 128 -18.05 -10.53 23.03
C LYS A 128 -16.71 -10.52 23.75
N PRO A 129 -16.23 -9.36 24.22
CA PRO A 129 -15.06 -9.29 25.07
C PRO A 129 -15.15 -10.33 26.23
N PRO A 130 -14.08 -11.09 26.51
CA PRO A 130 -14.09 -12.07 27.60
C PRO A 130 -14.24 -11.37 28.94
N THR A 131 -14.91 -12.04 29.86
CA THR A 131 -15.02 -11.60 31.25
C THR A 131 -14.09 -12.43 32.10
N PHE A 132 -13.16 -11.79 32.81
CA PHE A 132 -12.20 -12.42 33.70
C PHE A 132 -12.66 -12.33 35.16
N ALA A 133 -12.38 -13.36 35.96
CA ALA A 133 -12.52 -13.31 37.40
C ALA A 133 -11.36 -12.61 38.10
N PHE A 134 -10.34 -12.22 37.33
CA PHE A 134 -9.11 -11.53 37.74
C PHE A 134 -8.88 -10.32 36.86
N SER A 135 -7.94 -9.45 37.23
CA SER A 135 -7.54 -8.31 36.37
C SER A 135 -6.65 -8.80 35.23
N PRO A 136 -7.07 -8.68 33.96
CA PRO A 136 -6.24 -9.12 32.84
C PRO A 136 -4.97 -8.26 32.75
N ARG A 137 -3.84 -8.93 32.51
CA ARG A 137 -2.52 -8.27 32.35
C ARG A 137 -2.26 -7.96 30.90
N PRO A 138 -1.59 -6.84 30.59
CA PRO A 138 -1.19 -6.50 29.23
C PRO A 138 -0.05 -7.41 28.74
N HIS A 139 0.03 -7.58 27.42
CA HIS A 139 0.96 -8.51 26.74
C HIS A 139 2.45 -8.32 27.10
N TRP A 140 2.88 -7.10 27.42
CA TRP A 140 4.28 -6.87 27.83
C TRP A 140 4.60 -7.49 29.18
N GLU A 141 3.66 -7.47 30.13
CA GLU A 141 3.83 -8.13 31.43
C GLU A 141 3.78 -9.66 31.32
N LEU A 142 2.79 -10.17 30.55
CA LEU A 142 2.69 -11.59 30.25
C LEU A 142 3.94 -12.10 29.53
N GLY A 143 4.39 -11.38 28.49
CA GLY A 143 5.52 -11.76 27.66
C GLY A 143 6.84 -11.83 28.41
N GLU A 144 7.08 -10.87 29.32
CA GLU A 144 8.27 -10.88 30.22
C GLU A 144 8.17 -11.98 31.28
N THR A 145 7.01 -12.12 31.94
CA THR A 145 6.79 -13.16 32.97
C THR A 145 6.93 -14.58 32.40
N LEU A 146 6.37 -14.84 31.23
CA LEU A 146 6.49 -16.11 30.52
C LEU A 146 7.88 -16.32 29.86
N GLY A 147 8.70 -15.28 29.85
CA GLY A 147 10.02 -15.30 29.21
C GLY A 147 9.98 -15.45 27.68
N ILE A 148 8.87 -15.09 27.03
CA ILE A 148 8.68 -15.25 25.58
C ILE A 148 8.92 -13.96 24.80
N ILE A 149 8.93 -12.79 25.46
CA ILE A 149 9.28 -11.48 24.89
C ILE A 149 10.47 -10.91 25.66
N ASP A 150 11.49 -10.42 24.95
CA ASP A 150 12.71 -9.86 25.52
C ASP A 150 12.95 -8.46 24.94
N PHE A 151 12.52 -7.45 25.66
CA PHE A 151 12.67 -6.05 25.24
C PHE A 151 14.09 -5.55 25.46
N GLU A 152 14.75 -5.93 26.56
CA GLU A 152 16.08 -5.47 26.89
C GLU A 152 17.11 -5.83 25.79
N ARG A 153 17.09 -7.11 25.37
CA ARG A 153 18.00 -7.57 24.32
C ARG A 153 17.61 -7.04 22.93
N GLY A 154 16.33 -6.83 22.67
CA GLY A 154 15.87 -6.14 21.45
C GLY A 154 16.42 -4.73 21.34
N VAL A 155 16.31 -3.96 22.40
CA VAL A 155 16.88 -2.60 22.49
C VAL A 155 18.40 -2.60 22.39
N LYS A 156 19.07 -3.58 23.03
CA LYS A 156 20.53 -3.72 22.97
C LYS A 156 21.05 -3.94 21.54
N ILE A 157 20.30 -4.68 20.71
CA ILE A 157 20.71 -5.01 19.33
C ILE A 157 20.43 -3.85 18.37
N SER A 158 19.23 -3.25 18.45
CA SER A 158 18.73 -2.37 17.39
C SER A 158 18.12 -1.04 17.88
N GLY A 159 18.12 -0.79 19.20
CA GLY A 159 17.55 0.42 19.77
C GLY A 159 16.07 0.29 20.14
N SER A 160 15.44 1.43 20.41
CA SER A 160 14.02 1.50 20.80
C SER A 160 13.10 0.92 19.74
N ARG A 161 11.92 0.43 20.17
CA ARG A 161 10.89 -0.18 19.30
C ARG A 161 11.33 -1.47 18.59
N PHE A 162 12.38 -2.14 19.13
CA PHE A 162 12.75 -3.51 18.77
C PHE A 162 12.56 -4.42 19.97
N TYR A 163 12.17 -5.65 19.70
CA TYR A 163 11.97 -6.71 20.70
C TYR A 163 12.42 -8.05 20.12
N ILE A 164 12.60 -9.03 20.98
CA ILE A 164 12.90 -10.40 20.61
C ILE A 164 11.77 -11.29 21.09
N LEU A 165 11.22 -12.12 20.20
CA LEU A 165 10.42 -13.26 20.58
C LEU A 165 11.34 -14.47 20.77
N LYS A 166 11.15 -15.25 21.84
CA LYS A 166 11.97 -16.42 22.11
C LYS A 166 11.13 -17.61 22.61
N GLY A 167 11.67 -18.81 22.48
CA GLY A 167 10.98 -20.02 22.95
C GLY A 167 9.59 -20.21 22.32
N LEU A 168 8.58 -20.39 23.17
CA LEU A 168 7.20 -20.57 22.73
C LEU A 168 6.62 -19.31 22.06
N GLY A 169 7.07 -18.11 22.39
CA GLY A 169 6.66 -16.88 21.70
C GLY A 169 7.11 -16.83 20.25
N ALA A 170 8.36 -17.18 19.96
CA ALA A 170 8.88 -17.28 18.59
C ALA A 170 8.15 -18.40 17.81
N ARG A 171 7.86 -19.51 18.49
CA ARG A 171 7.10 -20.61 17.90
C ARG A 171 5.65 -20.22 17.59
N LEU A 172 4.98 -19.48 18.48
CA LEU A 172 3.63 -18.95 18.27
C LEU A 172 3.57 -18.06 17.03
N GLN A 173 4.50 -17.12 16.88
CA GLN A 173 4.56 -16.25 15.68
C GLN A 173 4.72 -17.07 14.40
N ARG A 174 5.63 -18.04 14.38
CA ARG A 174 5.81 -18.94 13.22
C ARG A 174 4.58 -19.80 12.95
N ALA A 175 3.91 -20.30 14.00
CA ALA A 175 2.66 -21.06 13.89
C ALA A 175 1.56 -20.22 13.25
N LEU A 176 1.41 -18.97 13.68
CA LEU A 176 0.47 -18.01 13.11
C LEU A 176 0.75 -17.75 11.63
N ILE A 177 2.02 -17.50 11.27
CA ILE A 177 2.41 -17.27 9.86
C ILE A 177 1.99 -18.46 9.00
N ASN A 178 2.40 -19.67 9.37
CA ASN A 178 2.11 -20.87 8.58
C ASN A 178 0.61 -21.14 8.49
N TRP A 179 -0.09 -21.04 9.61
CA TRP A 179 -1.53 -21.28 9.64
C TRP A 179 -2.32 -20.27 8.80
N MET A 180 -1.99 -18.97 8.89
CA MET A 180 -2.67 -17.94 8.08
C MET A 180 -2.40 -18.11 6.58
N LEU A 181 -1.16 -18.46 6.18
CA LEU A 181 -0.84 -18.77 4.79
C LEU A 181 -1.65 -19.97 4.30
N ASP A 182 -1.66 -21.09 5.07
CA ASP A 182 -2.44 -22.29 4.74
C ASP A 182 -3.93 -21.98 4.61
N LEU A 183 -4.49 -21.15 5.51
CA LEU A 183 -5.89 -20.73 5.47
C LEU A 183 -6.21 -19.97 4.17
N HIS A 184 -5.42 -18.96 3.85
CA HIS A 184 -5.66 -18.14 2.65
C HIS A 184 -5.46 -18.93 1.35
N VAL A 185 -4.50 -19.86 1.32
CA VAL A 185 -4.24 -20.70 0.15
C VAL A 185 -5.35 -21.75 -0.01
N ASN A 186 -5.68 -22.48 1.05
CA ASN A 186 -6.54 -23.66 0.96
C ASN A 186 -8.04 -23.33 0.96
N GLU A 187 -8.45 -22.26 1.66
CA GLU A 187 -9.87 -21.93 1.84
C GLU A 187 -10.28 -20.67 1.05
N HIS A 188 -9.39 -19.68 0.90
CA HIS A 188 -9.73 -18.42 0.24
C HIS A 188 -9.22 -18.32 -1.20
N GLY A 189 -8.51 -19.35 -1.70
CA GLY A 189 -8.10 -19.45 -3.11
C GLY A 189 -6.94 -18.54 -3.53
N TYR A 190 -6.13 -18.09 -2.59
CA TYR A 190 -4.93 -17.30 -2.90
C TYR A 190 -3.77 -18.19 -3.36
N THR A 191 -2.93 -17.63 -4.21
CA THR A 191 -1.63 -18.22 -4.55
C THR A 191 -0.55 -17.58 -3.66
N GLU A 192 0.18 -18.42 -2.91
CA GLU A 192 1.30 -17.95 -2.10
C GLU A 192 2.46 -17.51 -2.99
N VAL A 193 3.07 -16.38 -2.65
CA VAL A 193 4.28 -15.87 -3.29
C VAL A 193 5.30 -15.45 -2.23
N TYR A 194 6.58 -15.68 -2.51
CA TYR A 194 7.70 -15.30 -1.65
C TYR A 194 8.54 -14.20 -2.33
N PRO A 195 8.20 -12.91 -2.12
CA PRO A 195 8.85 -11.80 -2.81
C PRO A 195 10.12 -11.34 -2.09
N PRO A 196 11.03 -10.63 -2.79
CA PRO A 196 12.13 -9.90 -2.16
C PRO A 196 11.62 -8.84 -1.18
N VAL A 197 12.35 -8.66 -0.07
CA VAL A 197 12.06 -7.60 0.93
C VAL A 197 12.82 -6.30 0.67
N MET A 198 13.75 -6.31 -0.26
CA MET A 198 14.44 -5.13 -0.80
C MET A 198 13.99 -4.91 -2.25
N VAL A 199 13.51 -3.71 -2.54
CA VAL A 199 12.93 -3.35 -3.83
C VAL A 199 13.56 -2.10 -4.41
N LYS A 200 13.40 -1.86 -5.70
CA LYS A 200 13.76 -0.61 -6.35
C LYS A 200 12.76 0.50 -6.02
N GLN A 201 13.21 1.75 -6.09
CA GLN A 201 12.38 2.94 -5.87
C GLN A 201 11.07 2.93 -6.67
N ASP A 202 11.14 2.49 -7.93
CA ASP A 202 9.98 2.41 -8.82
C ASP A 202 8.84 1.55 -8.26
N CYS A 203 9.15 0.51 -7.47
CA CYS A 203 8.12 -0.32 -6.83
C CYS A 203 7.33 0.49 -5.80
N LEU A 204 8.01 1.34 -5.03
CA LEU A 204 7.40 2.22 -4.03
C LEU A 204 6.60 3.37 -4.69
N VAL A 205 7.05 3.87 -5.84
CA VAL A 205 6.29 4.81 -6.66
C VAL A 205 5.03 4.14 -7.20
N GLY A 206 5.15 2.90 -7.67
CA GLY A 206 4.05 2.09 -8.22
C GLY A 206 2.90 1.90 -7.23
N THR A 207 3.19 1.61 -5.97
CA THR A 207 2.18 1.46 -4.90
C THR A 207 1.79 2.78 -4.22
N GLY A 208 2.49 3.90 -4.50
CA GLY A 208 2.16 5.21 -3.96
C GLY A 208 2.77 5.52 -2.59
N ASN A 209 3.70 4.71 -2.11
CA ASN A 209 4.49 5.02 -0.92
C ASN A 209 5.43 6.23 -1.17
N LEU A 210 5.96 6.34 -2.38
CA LEU A 210 6.72 7.51 -2.84
C LEU A 210 5.90 8.35 -3.84
N PRO A 211 6.16 9.66 -3.88
CA PRO A 211 7.13 10.44 -3.09
C PRO A 211 6.71 10.73 -1.65
N LYS A 212 5.43 10.63 -1.30
CA LYS A 212 4.79 11.16 -0.08
C LYS A 212 5.44 10.67 1.24
N PHE A 213 5.73 9.38 1.36
CA PHE A 213 6.11 8.74 2.64
C PHE A 213 7.59 8.36 2.73
N GLY A 214 8.45 8.96 1.91
CA GLY A 214 9.89 8.62 1.86
C GLY A 214 10.62 8.69 3.21
N GLU A 215 10.23 9.62 4.08
CA GLU A 215 10.82 9.75 5.42
C GLU A 215 10.48 8.59 6.36
N ASN A 216 9.41 7.84 6.09
CA ASN A 216 8.99 6.69 6.89
C ASN A 216 9.61 5.37 6.42
N LEU A 217 10.42 5.39 5.38
CA LEU A 217 11.03 4.22 4.76
C LEU A 217 12.51 4.09 5.12
N TYR A 218 13.00 2.86 5.20
CA TYR A 218 14.42 2.53 5.25
C TYR A 218 14.95 2.31 3.84
N ARG A 219 16.14 2.82 3.55
CA ARG A 219 16.82 2.63 2.27
C ARG A 219 18.32 2.48 2.46
N ASP A 220 18.95 1.83 1.50
CA ASP A 220 20.39 1.86 1.32
C ASP A 220 20.87 3.26 0.90
N ILE A 221 22.13 3.60 1.26
CA ILE A 221 22.69 4.92 0.97
C ILE A 221 23.56 4.93 -0.30
N GLU A 222 23.97 3.77 -0.80
CA GLU A 222 24.87 3.61 -1.92
C GLU A 222 24.12 3.15 -3.17
N GLU A 223 23.15 2.27 -3.00
CA GLU A 223 22.38 1.67 -4.10
C GLU A 223 20.89 1.98 -3.99
N ASP A 224 20.17 1.85 -5.11
CA ASP A 224 18.71 1.97 -5.14
C ASP A 224 18.05 0.70 -4.61
N PHE A 225 18.22 0.47 -3.28
CA PHE A 225 17.51 -0.56 -2.53
C PHE A 225 16.74 0.04 -1.35
N TRP A 226 15.48 -0.35 -1.25
CA TRP A 226 14.57 0.09 -0.22
C TRP A 226 13.98 -1.11 0.49
N PHE A 227 13.93 -1.08 1.82
CA PHE A 227 13.22 -2.09 2.59
C PHE A 227 11.71 -1.85 2.51
N ILE A 228 10.97 -2.92 2.29
CA ILE A 228 9.51 -2.83 2.14
C ILE A 228 8.80 -2.50 3.45
N PRO A 229 7.81 -1.60 3.46
CA PRO A 229 6.95 -1.36 4.62
C PRO A 229 5.80 -2.38 4.71
N THR A 230 5.56 -3.16 3.67
CA THR A 230 4.48 -4.15 3.47
C THR A 230 4.77 -4.99 2.23
N ALA A 231 4.31 -6.25 2.21
CA ALA A 231 4.41 -7.10 1.03
C ALA A 231 3.56 -6.61 -0.16
N GLU A 232 2.59 -5.73 0.08
CA GLU A 232 1.86 -5.03 -0.99
C GLU A 232 2.81 -4.48 -2.05
N VAL A 233 3.94 -3.88 -1.64
CA VAL A 233 4.88 -3.24 -2.56
C VAL A 233 5.45 -4.23 -3.58
N PRO A 234 6.15 -5.31 -3.20
CA PRO A 234 6.69 -6.24 -4.20
C PRO A 234 5.58 -7.02 -4.91
N VAL A 235 4.51 -7.44 -4.22
CA VAL A 235 3.45 -8.26 -4.82
C VAL A 235 2.66 -7.49 -5.88
N THR A 236 2.29 -6.22 -5.62
CA THR A 236 1.64 -5.39 -6.64
C THR A 236 2.53 -5.18 -7.85
N ASN A 237 3.85 -5.05 -7.66
CA ASN A 237 4.80 -4.83 -8.73
C ASN A 237 5.20 -6.09 -9.52
N LEU A 238 4.68 -7.29 -9.19
CA LEU A 238 4.85 -8.49 -10.01
C LEU A 238 4.36 -8.28 -11.45
N TYR A 239 3.32 -7.48 -11.61
CA TYR A 239 2.70 -7.18 -12.92
C TYR A 239 3.03 -5.79 -13.45
N ARG A 240 4.04 -5.12 -12.89
CA ARG A 240 4.44 -3.77 -13.33
C ARG A 240 4.82 -3.75 -14.80
N GLU A 241 4.21 -2.79 -15.55
CA GLU A 241 4.38 -2.60 -17.00
C GLU A 241 3.87 -3.76 -17.87
N GLU A 242 3.04 -4.66 -17.30
CA GLU A 242 2.47 -5.80 -18.01
C GLU A 242 1.01 -5.55 -18.43
N VAL A 243 0.56 -6.39 -19.34
CA VAL A 243 -0.84 -6.52 -19.77
C VAL A 243 -1.27 -7.95 -19.50
N ILE A 244 -2.15 -8.12 -18.52
CA ILE A 244 -2.74 -9.42 -18.15
C ILE A 244 -3.66 -9.85 -19.28
N GLU A 245 -3.51 -11.09 -19.73
CA GLU A 245 -4.27 -11.61 -20.86
C GLU A 245 -5.72 -11.95 -20.48
N PRO A 246 -6.65 -11.99 -21.45
CA PRO A 246 -8.06 -12.30 -21.21
C PRO A 246 -8.26 -13.62 -20.45
N GLY A 247 -9.18 -13.58 -19.46
CA GLY A 247 -9.53 -14.76 -18.65
C GLY A 247 -8.54 -15.10 -17.53
N GLN A 248 -7.50 -14.29 -17.32
CA GLN A 248 -6.57 -14.48 -16.20
C GLN A 248 -6.97 -13.72 -14.92
N LEU A 249 -7.88 -12.76 -15.01
CA LEU A 249 -8.44 -12.10 -13.83
C LEU A 249 -9.65 -12.88 -13.29
N PRO A 250 -9.91 -12.87 -11.98
CA PRO A 250 -9.13 -12.21 -10.92
C PRO A 250 -7.86 -12.98 -10.55
N VAL A 251 -6.83 -12.25 -10.08
CA VAL A 251 -5.59 -12.84 -9.53
C VAL A 251 -5.49 -12.49 -8.05
N TYR A 252 -5.29 -13.51 -7.21
CA TYR A 252 -5.14 -13.37 -5.76
C TYR A 252 -3.79 -13.90 -5.32
N HIS A 253 -3.01 -13.07 -4.66
CA HIS A 253 -1.73 -13.45 -4.06
C HIS A 253 -1.72 -13.20 -2.56
N VAL A 254 -1.11 -14.13 -1.82
CA VAL A 254 -0.79 -13.98 -0.41
C VAL A 254 0.72 -14.10 -0.21
N ALA A 255 1.28 -13.26 0.65
CA ALA A 255 2.70 -13.28 0.96
C ALA A 255 2.95 -13.03 2.46
N TYR A 256 3.87 -13.78 3.03
CA TYR A 256 4.48 -13.43 4.32
C TYR A 256 5.78 -12.65 4.07
N THR A 257 5.95 -11.53 4.76
CA THR A 257 7.22 -10.80 4.80
C THR A 257 7.45 -10.12 6.13
N PRO A 258 8.72 -9.95 6.56
CA PRO A 258 9.07 -8.86 7.47
C PRO A 258 8.79 -7.52 6.78
N CYS A 259 8.36 -6.54 7.58
CA CYS A 259 8.01 -5.19 7.15
C CYS A 259 8.84 -4.19 7.98
N PHE A 260 9.27 -3.10 7.35
CA PHE A 260 10.19 -2.13 7.94
C PHE A 260 9.61 -0.72 7.87
N ARG A 261 9.37 -0.09 9.02
CA ARG A 261 8.83 1.28 9.11
C ARG A 261 9.61 2.12 10.12
N ARG A 262 9.95 3.34 9.78
CA ARG A 262 10.65 4.26 10.69
C ARG A 262 9.76 4.85 11.78
N GLU A 263 8.44 4.66 11.66
CA GLU A 263 7.41 5.13 12.62
C GLU A 263 7.52 6.62 13.00
N LYS A 264 8.07 7.45 12.09
CA LYS A 264 8.21 8.90 12.32
C LYS A 264 6.87 9.62 12.45
N MET A 265 5.86 9.15 11.72
CA MET A 265 4.52 9.76 11.71
C MET A 265 3.72 9.43 12.98
N SER A 266 4.12 8.42 13.74
CA SER A 266 3.50 7.99 15.00
C SER A 266 4.43 8.16 16.20
N ALA A 267 5.32 9.15 16.14
CA ALA A 267 6.25 9.45 17.23
C ALA A 267 5.49 9.75 18.53
N GLY A 268 5.82 9.01 19.60
CA GLY A 268 5.18 9.14 20.91
C GLY A 268 3.93 8.29 21.13
N ARG A 269 3.33 7.70 20.08
CA ARG A 269 2.21 6.75 20.22
C ARG A 269 2.72 5.32 20.44
N ASP A 270 1.99 4.54 21.26
CA ASP A 270 2.20 3.08 21.43
C ASP A 270 3.68 2.70 21.67
N VAL A 271 4.33 3.39 22.60
CA VAL A 271 5.77 3.19 22.88
C VAL A 271 6.06 1.95 23.74
N ARG A 272 5.04 1.34 24.34
CA ARG A 272 5.17 0.17 25.22
C ARG A 272 4.70 -1.10 24.53
N GLY A 273 5.38 -2.22 24.81
CA GLY A 273 5.04 -3.52 24.21
C GLY A 273 5.50 -3.69 22.76
N ILE A 274 4.79 -4.55 22.02
CA ILE A 274 5.12 -4.92 20.63
C ILE A 274 4.16 -4.34 19.59
N LYS A 275 3.23 -3.48 19.99
CA LYS A 275 2.17 -2.93 19.12
C LYS A 275 2.70 -2.17 17.91
N ARG A 276 3.80 -1.41 18.08
CA ARG A 276 4.48 -0.65 17.02
C ARG A 276 5.99 -0.84 17.07
N GLY A 277 6.52 -1.61 16.14
CA GLY A 277 7.95 -1.85 15.98
C GLY A 277 8.47 -1.31 14.64
N HIS A 278 9.79 -1.03 14.59
CA HIS A 278 10.47 -0.67 13.33
C HIS A 278 10.55 -1.85 12.36
N GLN A 279 10.53 -3.06 12.89
CA GLN A 279 10.42 -4.31 12.16
C GLN A 279 9.29 -5.15 12.75
N PHE A 280 8.43 -5.68 11.89
CA PHE A 280 7.34 -6.58 12.26
C PHE A 280 7.01 -7.51 11.12
N ASP A 281 6.31 -8.60 11.40
CA ASP A 281 5.89 -9.59 10.42
C ASP A 281 4.43 -9.40 10.03
N LYS A 282 4.12 -9.65 8.76
CA LYS A 282 2.77 -9.53 8.22
C LYS A 282 2.51 -10.57 7.12
N VAL A 283 1.36 -11.20 7.18
CA VAL A 283 0.77 -11.89 6.04
C VAL A 283 -0.07 -10.87 5.29
N GLU A 284 0.12 -10.76 3.99
CA GLU A 284 -0.53 -9.75 3.14
C GLU A 284 -1.23 -10.39 1.97
N MET A 285 -2.46 -9.99 1.74
CA MET A 285 -3.29 -10.38 0.61
C MET A 285 -3.31 -9.25 -0.42
N VAL A 286 -3.14 -9.57 -1.70
CA VAL A 286 -3.21 -8.62 -2.81
C VAL A 286 -4.09 -9.20 -3.91
N LYS A 287 -5.03 -8.40 -4.41
CA LYS A 287 -5.90 -8.80 -5.51
C LYS A 287 -5.73 -7.86 -6.72
N PHE A 288 -5.77 -8.47 -7.91
CA PHE A 288 -5.88 -7.76 -9.20
C PHE A 288 -7.21 -8.18 -9.82
N VAL A 289 -8.07 -7.21 -10.09
CA VAL A 289 -9.43 -7.51 -10.51
C VAL A 289 -9.90 -6.58 -11.63
N GLU A 290 -10.92 -6.99 -12.35
CA GLU A 290 -11.61 -6.11 -13.27
C GLU A 290 -12.33 -4.97 -12.51
N PRO A 291 -12.38 -3.76 -13.08
CA PRO A 291 -13.01 -2.60 -12.42
C PRO A 291 -14.43 -2.84 -11.91
N SER A 292 -15.23 -3.61 -12.65
CA SER A 292 -16.62 -3.92 -12.33
C SER A 292 -16.80 -4.77 -11.06
N HIS A 293 -15.78 -5.50 -10.63
CA HIS A 293 -15.84 -6.42 -9.48
C HIS A 293 -15.15 -5.87 -8.23
N SER A 294 -14.44 -4.75 -8.34
CA SER A 294 -13.52 -4.33 -7.25
C SER A 294 -14.20 -3.99 -5.92
N ASP A 295 -15.44 -3.50 -5.93
CA ASP A 295 -16.15 -3.18 -4.69
C ASP A 295 -16.65 -4.46 -3.98
N THR A 296 -17.12 -5.47 -4.74
CA THR A 296 -17.46 -6.79 -4.20
C THR A 296 -16.21 -7.52 -3.69
N GLU A 297 -15.11 -7.41 -4.41
CA GLU A 297 -13.83 -8.01 -4.03
C GLU A 297 -13.21 -7.38 -2.78
N LEU A 298 -13.49 -6.10 -2.52
CA LEU A 298 -13.10 -5.46 -1.26
C LEU A 298 -13.84 -6.09 -0.08
N LEU A 299 -15.15 -6.30 -0.19
CA LEU A 299 -15.93 -6.93 0.87
C LEU A 299 -15.51 -8.39 1.11
N ALA A 300 -15.22 -9.14 0.06
CA ALA A 300 -14.67 -10.49 0.16
C ALA A 300 -13.27 -10.50 0.81
N LEU A 301 -12.44 -9.49 0.54
CA LEU A 301 -11.13 -9.33 1.17
C LEU A 301 -11.24 -9.07 2.67
N VAL A 302 -12.21 -8.23 3.09
CA VAL A 302 -12.52 -7.97 4.51
C VAL A 302 -12.97 -9.26 5.18
N ASP A 303 -13.87 -10.04 4.55
CA ASP A 303 -14.35 -11.31 5.07
C ASP A 303 -13.22 -12.33 5.25
N ASN A 304 -12.25 -12.41 4.33
CA ASN A 304 -11.06 -13.25 4.47
C ASN A 304 -10.20 -12.85 5.70
N ALA A 305 -10.08 -11.54 5.99
CA ALA A 305 -9.38 -11.07 7.18
C ALA A 305 -10.16 -11.39 8.47
N GLU A 306 -11.48 -11.23 8.47
CA GLU A 306 -12.35 -11.59 9.60
C GLU A 306 -12.37 -13.10 9.87
N ASP A 307 -12.23 -13.95 8.85
CA ASP A 307 -12.20 -15.39 9.02
C ASP A 307 -11.02 -15.84 9.89
N VAL A 308 -9.88 -15.16 9.81
CA VAL A 308 -8.77 -15.36 10.75
C VAL A 308 -9.20 -15.06 12.19
N CYS A 309 -9.94 -13.95 12.41
CA CYS A 309 -10.42 -13.57 13.73
C CYS A 309 -11.43 -14.59 14.27
N ARG A 310 -12.36 -15.03 13.42
CA ARG A 310 -13.40 -16.03 13.78
C ARG A 310 -12.77 -17.37 14.16
N LYS A 311 -11.83 -17.88 13.38
CA LYS A 311 -11.15 -19.15 13.64
C LYS A 311 -10.22 -19.09 14.86
N LEU A 312 -9.69 -17.92 15.20
CA LEU A 312 -8.99 -17.67 16.46
C LEU A 312 -9.95 -17.44 17.63
N GLU A 313 -11.26 -17.36 17.40
CA GLU A 313 -12.30 -17.08 18.42
C GLU A 313 -12.03 -15.79 19.21
N ILE A 314 -11.45 -14.77 18.56
CA ILE A 314 -11.16 -13.47 19.16
C ILE A 314 -12.24 -12.47 18.76
N PRO A 315 -12.85 -11.76 19.74
CA PRO A 315 -13.80 -10.69 19.45
C PRO A 315 -13.18 -9.63 18.53
N HIS A 316 -13.90 -9.26 17.48
CA HIS A 316 -13.41 -8.31 16.51
C HIS A 316 -14.53 -7.40 15.99
N ARG A 317 -14.13 -6.30 15.35
CA ARG A 317 -15.05 -5.38 14.70
C ARG A 317 -14.48 -4.93 13.35
N VAL A 318 -15.39 -4.56 12.44
CA VAL A 318 -15.05 -3.95 11.16
C VAL A 318 -15.42 -2.49 11.21
N VAL A 319 -14.47 -1.64 10.84
CA VAL A 319 -14.60 -0.19 10.87
C VAL A 319 -14.37 0.35 9.46
N GLN A 320 -15.29 1.16 8.95
CA GLN A 320 -15.10 1.89 7.69
C GLN A 320 -14.43 3.22 7.96
N MET A 321 -13.32 3.48 7.30
CA MET A 321 -12.61 4.74 7.41
C MET A 321 -13.39 5.88 6.77
N CYS A 322 -13.44 7.02 7.46
CA CYS A 322 -13.93 8.27 6.89
C CYS A 322 -12.85 8.96 6.03
N THR A 323 -13.22 10.03 5.32
CA THR A 323 -12.29 10.76 4.44
C THR A 323 -11.07 11.32 5.18
N GLY A 324 -11.21 11.69 6.44
CA GLY A 324 -10.11 12.23 7.25
C GLY A 324 -9.06 11.20 7.68
N ASP A 325 -9.44 9.90 7.71
CA ASP A 325 -8.54 8.78 8.03
C ASP A 325 -8.30 7.85 6.83
N LEU A 326 -8.77 8.24 5.65
CA LEU A 326 -8.51 7.51 4.42
C LEU A 326 -7.05 7.70 4.01
N SER A 327 -6.34 6.60 3.74
CA SER A 327 -4.95 6.68 3.30
C SER A 327 -4.81 7.39 1.95
N PHE A 328 -3.63 7.95 1.68
CA PHE A 328 -3.31 8.67 0.44
C PHE A 328 -3.67 7.90 -0.85
N VAL A 329 -3.55 6.58 -0.82
CA VAL A 329 -3.73 5.73 -2.01
C VAL A 329 -5.11 5.08 -2.12
N ALA A 330 -5.84 4.93 -1.01
CA ALA A 330 -7.11 4.23 -0.98
C ALA A 330 -8.27 5.09 -1.51
N ALA A 331 -9.15 4.47 -2.30
CA ALA A 331 -10.46 5.04 -2.64
C ALA A 331 -11.52 4.65 -1.59
N CYS A 332 -11.39 3.46 -1.00
CA CYS A 332 -12.23 2.97 0.09
C CYS A 332 -11.38 2.04 0.98
N LYS A 333 -11.60 2.08 2.28
CA LYS A 333 -10.81 1.33 3.25
C LYS A 333 -11.67 0.87 4.42
N TYR A 334 -11.46 -0.40 4.83
CA TYR A 334 -12.02 -0.99 6.03
C TYR A 334 -10.90 -1.55 6.89
N ASP A 335 -10.95 -1.31 8.19
CA ASP A 335 -10.04 -1.92 9.16
C ASP A 335 -10.78 -3.02 9.93
N VAL A 336 -10.08 -4.12 10.19
CA VAL A 336 -10.51 -5.18 11.11
C VAL A 336 -9.71 -5.01 12.39
N GLU A 337 -10.40 -4.93 13.51
CA GLU A 337 -9.78 -4.71 14.81
C GLU A 337 -10.14 -5.85 15.76
N MET A 338 -9.15 -6.41 16.48
CA MET A 338 -9.32 -7.39 17.55
C MET A 338 -9.33 -6.71 18.92
N TRP A 339 -10.14 -7.23 19.85
CA TRP A 339 -10.15 -6.75 21.24
C TRP A 339 -8.93 -7.27 22.02
N ALA A 340 -8.24 -6.39 22.72
CA ALA A 340 -7.12 -6.67 23.62
C ALA A 340 -7.50 -6.32 25.07
N PRO A 341 -7.92 -7.32 25.88
CA PRO A 341 -8.51 -7.07 27.19
C PRO A 341 -7.52 -6.56 28.25
N GLY A 342 -6.22 -6.83 28.12
CA GLY A 342 -5.20 -6.34 29.04
C GLY A 342 -4.83 -4.88 28.81
N CYS A 343 -5.02 -4.41 27.56
CA CYS A 343 -4.84 -3.02 27.15
C CYS A 343 -6.17 -2.23 27.15
N GLU A 344 -7.32 -2.92 27.24
CA GLU A 344 -8.67 -2.37 27.14
C GLU A 344 -8.89 -1.57 25.84
N GLU A 345 -8.36 -2.08 24.72
CA GLU A 345 -8.43 -1.38 23.41
C GLU A 345 -8.70 -2.33 22.24
N TRP A 346 -9.22 -1.76 21.15
CA TRP A 346 -9.34 -2.41 19.85
C TRP A 346 -8.04 -2.21 19.07
N LEU A 347 -7.45 -3.31 18.60
CA LEU A 347 -6.20 -3.31 17.83
C LEU A 347 -6.49 -3.55 16.35
N GLU A 348 -6.19 -2.59 15.47
CA GLU A 348 -6.20 -2.77 14.03
C GLU A 348 -5.25 -3.92 13.64
N VAL A 349 -5.78 -5.07 13.24
CA VAL A 349 -5.02 -6.25 12.81
C VAL A 349 -4.96 -6.38 11.29
N SER A 350 -5.90 -5.79 10.59
CA SER A 350 -5.94 -5.71 9.13
C SER A 350 -6.45 -4.35 8.67
N SER A 351 -5.94 -3.90 7.54
CA SER A 351 -6.43 -2.74 6.81
C SER A 351 -6.64 -3.15 5.35
N CYS A 352 -7.92 -3.26 4.96
CA CYS A 352 -8.34 -3.69 3.63
C CYS A 352 -8.69 -2.49 2.76
N SER A 353 -8.00 -2.31 1.64
CA SER A 353 -8.15 -1.14 0.77
C SER A 353 -8.44 -1.51 -0.67
N ASN A 354 -9.32 -0.73 -1.31
CA ASN A 354 -9.50 -0.71 -2.75
C ASN A 354 -8.85 0.57 -3.30
N PHE A 355 -7.85 0.42 -4.14
CA PHE A 355 -7.12 1.53 -4.76
C PHE A 355 -7.72 1.91 -6.13
N ARG A 356 -8.67 1.15 -6.61
CA ARG A 356 -9.16 1.25 -7.98
C ARG A 356 -7.99 1.19 -8.98
N ASP A 357 -7.94 2.08 -9.95
CA ASP A 357 -6.88 2.13 -10.95
C ASP A 357 -5.67 2.99 -10.54
N PHE A 358 -5.66 3.54 -9.33
CA PHE A 358 -4.63 4.49 -8.88
C PHE A 358 -3.20 3.90 -8.88
N GLN A 359 -3.02 2.72 -8.30
CA GLN A 359 -1.75 2.01 -8.30
C GLN A 359 -1.44 1.43 -9.69
N ALA A 360 -2.45 0.86 -10.35
CA ALA A 360 -2.30 0.31 -11.68
C ALA A 360 -1.84 1.37 -12.71
N ARG A 361 -2.28 2.63 -12.59
CA ARG A 361 -1.76 3.74 -13.41
C ARG A 361 -0.31 4.10 -13.10
N ARG A 362 0.12 4.03 -11.82
CA ARG A 362 1.50 4.28 -11.42
C ARG A 362 2.43 3.18 -11.90
N ALA A 363 2.04 1.93 -11.69
CA ALA A 363 2.80 0.75 -12.06
C ALA A 363 2.55 0.28 -13.52
N LYS A 364 1.62 0.93 -14.27
CA LYS A 364 1.23 0.61 -15.64
C LYS A 364 0.70 -0.82 -15.82
N ILE A 365 -0.04 -1.33 -14.84
CA ILE A 365 -0.65 -2.66 -14.85
C ILE A 365 -1.97 -2.60 -15.59
N ARG A 366 -2.09 -3.34 -16.67
CA ARG A 366 -3.28 -3.34 -17.53
C ARG A 366 -3.77 -4.77 -17.75
N TYR A 367 -4.97 -4.91 -18.26
CA TYR A 367 -5.52 -6.18 -18.69
C TYR A 367 -6.27 -6.00 -20.02
N ARG A 368 -6.53 -7.09 -20.72
CA ARG A 368 -7.40 -7.14 -21.89
C ARG A 368 -8.73 -7.76 -21.49
N PRO A 369 -9.85 -7.06 -21.60
CA PRO A 369 -11.18 -7.65 -21.32
C PRO A 369 -11.49 -8.86 -22.20
N GLU A 370 -11.11 -8.78 -23.49
CA GLU A 370 -11.29 -9.84 -24.49
C GLU A 370 -10.15 -9.81 -25.51
N PRO A 371 -9.95 -10.90 -26.29
CA PRO A 371 -8.93 -10.95 -27.32
C PRO A 371 -9.08 -9.82 -28.35
N GLY A 372 -8.02 -9.04 -28.56
CA GLY A 372 -8.01 -7.91 -29.50
C GLY A 372 -8.56 -6.58 -28.94
N ALA A 373 -9.16 -6.56 -27.76
CA ALA A 373 -9.60 -5.33 -27.11
C ALA A 373 -8.41 -4.42 -26.70
N LYS A 374 -8.69 -3.14 -26.53
CA LYS A 374 -7.69 -2.22 -25.98
C LYS A 374 -7.44 -2.55 -24.51
N PRO A 375 -6.16 -2.54 -24.07
CA PRO A 375 -5.85 -2.73 -22.67
C PRO A 375 -6.44 -1.62 -21.79
N GLU A 376 -7.00 -2.03 -20.65
CA GLU A 376 -7.54 -1.18 -19.60
C GLU A 376 -6.72 -1.34 -18.32
N PHE A 377 -6.81 -0.40 -17.38
CA PHE A 377 -6.15 -0.54 -16.08
C PHE A 377 -6.95 -1.49 -15.19
N VAL A 378 -6.25 -2.42 -14.53
CA VAL A 378 -6.85 -3.24 -13.49
C VAL A 378 -7.18 -2.39 -12.26
N HIS A 379 -8.06 -2.86 -11.39
CA HIS A 379 -8.13 -2.40 -10.01
C HIS A 379 -7.27 -3.27 -9.11
N THR A 380 -6.56 -2.64 -8.17
CA THR A 380 -5.74 -3.34 -7.18
C THR A 380 -6.36 -3.17 -5.79
N LEU A 381 -6.30 -4.22 -4.99
CA LEU A 381 -6.75 -4.24 -3.61
C LEU A 381 -5.67 -4.89 -2.75
N ASN A 382 -5.56 -4.47 -1.50
CA ASN A 382 -4.77 -5.18 -0.51
C ASN A 382 -5.49 -5.30 0.83
N GLY A 383 -5.05 -6.24 1.63
CA GLY A 383 -5.46 -6.38 3.03
C GLY A 383 -4.48 -7.24 3.80
N SER A 384 -4.25 -6.92 5.07
CA SER A 384 -3.44 -7.81 5.90
C SER A 384 -4.24 -9.07 6.25
N GLY A 385 -3.58 -10.19 6.18
CA GLY A 385 -4.17 -11.46 6.55
C GLY A 385 -3.41 -12.26 7.65
N LEU A 386 -2.91 -11.70 8.75
CA LEU A 386 -2.99 -10.39 9.39
C LEU A 386 -1.61 -9.84 9.78
N ALA A 387 -1.58 -8.70 10.57
CA ALA A 387 -0.37 -8.13 11.16
C ALA A 387 0.00 -8.87 12.46
N LEU A 388 1.10 -9.63 12.44
CA LEU A 388 1.48 -10.59 13.49
C LEU A 388 1.57 -9.99 14.90
N PRO A 389 2.23 -8.86 15.16
CA PRO A 389 2.38 -8.37 16.53
C PRO A 389 1.05 -8.14 17.23
N ARG A 390 0.07 -7.56 16.53
CA ARG A 390 -1.23 -7.24 17.10
C ARG A 390 -2.08 -8.50 17.32
N VAL A 391 -1.96 -9.49 16.44
CA VAL A 391 -2.59 -10.81 16.64
C VAL A 391 -1.97 -11.54 17.83
N VAL A 392 -0.64 -11.49 17.98
CA VAL A 392 0.05 -12.06 19.16
C VAL A 392 -0.42 -11.36 20.45
N ILE A 393 -0.55 -10.03 20.45
CA ILE A 393 -1.11 -9.29 21.59
C ILE A 393 -2.52 -9.81 21.92
N ALA A 394 -3.41 -9.84 20.93
CA ALA A 394 -4.79 -10.25 21.13
C ALA A 394 -4.88 -11.69 21.67
N ILE A 395 -4.04 -12.63 21.19
CA ILE A 395 -3.99 -14.01 21.70
C ILE A 395 -3.51 -14.03 23.15
N LEU A 396 -2.36 -13.42 23.45
CA LEU A 396 -1.79 -13.42 24.81
C LEU A 396 -2.78 -12.83 25.82
N GLU A 397 -3.45 -11.75 25.47
CA GLU A 397 -4.36 -11.06 26.38
C GLU A 397 -5.73 -11.72 26.48
N THR A 398 -6.27 -12.30 25.38
CA THR A 398 -7.59 -12.99 25.40
C THR A 398 -7.52 -14.34 26.09
N TYR A 399 -6.45 -15.10 25.91
CA TYR A 399 -6.31 -16.47 26.36
C TYR A 399 -5.50 -16.64 27.65
N GLN A 400 -5.17 -15.53 28.33
CA GLN A 400 -4.47 -15.56 29.61
C GLN A 400 -5.31 -16.20 30.72
N GLN A 401 -4.63 -16.89 31.64
CA GLN A 401 -5.21 -17.49 32.82
C GLN A 401 -4.80 -16.72 34.09
N GLU A 402 -5.46 -16.96 35.21
CA GLU A 402 -5.19 -16.32 36.50
C GLU A 402 -3.73 -16.51 36.95
N ASP A 403 -3.17 -17.70 36.71
CA ASP A 403 -1.76 -18.02 37.01
C ASP A 403 -0.75 -17.37 36.07
N GLY A 404 -1.22 -16.74 35.02
CA GLY A 404 -0.39 -16.06 34.00
C GLY A 404 0.04 -16.93 32.85
N SER A 405 -0.39 -18.18 32.80
CA SER A 405 -0.24 -18.99 31.59
C SER A 405 -1.19 -18.52 30.49
N VAL A 406 -0.97 -18.95 29.25
CA VAL A 406 -1.79 -18.59 28.10
C VAL A 406 -2.20 -19.86 27.35
N VAL A 407 -3.50 -20.10 27.21
CA VAL A 407 -4.02 -21.21 26.41
C VAL A 407 -3.78 -20.93 24.92
N ILE A 408 -3.32 -21.92 24.18
CA ILE A 408 -3.10 -21.81 22.75
C ILE A 408 -4.41 -22.11 22.01
N PRO A 409 -4.90 -21.21 21.14
CA PRO A 409 -6.06 -21.47 20.29
C PRO A 409 -5.97 -22.82 19.56
N ASP A 410 -7.07 -23.57 19.53
CA ASP A 410 -7.11 -24.95 19.02
C ASP A 410 -6.54 -25.06 17.60
N VAL A 411 -6.85 -24.09 16.73
CA VAL A 411 -6.37 -24.05 15.33
C VAL A 411 -4.85 -23.93 15.21
N LEU A 412 -4.18 -23.44 16.25
CA LEU A 412 -2.72 -23.26 16.25
C LEU A 412 -1.97 -24.44 16.87
N ARG A 413 -2.64 -25.32 17.66
CA ARG A 413 -1.99 -26.43 18.33
C ARG A 413 -1.25 -27.39 17.39
N PRO A 414 -1.76 -27.74 16.20
CA PRO A 414 -1.02 -28.56 15.25
C PRO A 414 0.31 -27.90 14.81
N TYR A 415 0.33 -26.58 14.61
CA TYR A 415 1.51 -25.81 14.24
C TYR A 415 2.46 -25.58 15.42
N MET A 416 1.94 -25.73 16.65
CA MET A 416 2.71 -25.68 17.90
C MET A 416 3.20 -27.06 18.36
N GLY A 417 3.01 -28.13 17.53
CA GLY A 417 3.42 -29.49 17.83
C GLY A 417 2.62 -30.12 18.97
N GLY A 418 1.34 -29.79 19.05
CA GLY A 418 0.41 -30.29 20.08
C GLY A 418 0.52 -29.56 21.42
N GLN A 419 1.32 -28.49 21.53
CA GLN A 419 1.36 -27.67 22.75
C GLN A 419 0.01 -26.98 22.95
N GLU A 420 -0.54 -27.06 24.14
CA GLU A 420 -1.86 -26.50 24.48
C GLU A 420 -1.77 -25.22 25.33
N ILE A 421 -0.68 -25.04 26.07
CA ILE A 421 -0.48 -23.91 26.99
C ILE A 421 0.93 -23.37 26.87
N ILE A 422 1.05 -22.06 26.94
CA ILE A 422 2.31 -21.35 27.16
C ILE A 422 2.38 -21.03 28.66
N ASP A 423 3.32 -21.65 29.35
CA ASP A 423 3.58 -21.46 30.78
C ASP A 423 5.00 -20.97 31.03
N MET A 424 5.29 -20.61 32.26
CA MET A 424 6.65 -20.23 32.65
C MET A 424 7.59 -21.42 32.39
N ALA A 425 8.67 -21.20 31.65
CA ALA A 425 9.70 -22.21 31.47
C ALA A 425 10.26 -22.62 32.86
N GLN A 426 10.15 -23.92 33.15
CA GLN A 426 10.76 -24.51 34.35
C GLN A 426 12.27 -24.46 34.30
#